data_6400d35f0b89964a9f3a2a5b6d620649
#
_entry.id   6400d35f0b89964a9f3a2a5b6d620649
#
_cell.length_a   1.000
_cell.length_b   1.000
_cell.length_c   1.000
_cell.angle_alpha   90.00
_cell.angle_beta   90.00
_cell.angle_gamma   90.00
#
_symmetry.space_group_name_H-M   'P 1'
#
loop_
_entity.id
_entity.type
_entity.pdbx_description
1 polymer ?
#
loop_
_entity_poly.entity_id
_entity_poly.type
_entity_poly.pdbx_seq_one_letter_code
_entity_poly.pdbx_strand_id
1 'polypeptide(L)'
;MPRADAADYHSVGQRVLTLAAALTAAAVGAAVAVGASGSLPNWAAPQISTVVAHGLMEARSARKFHPNSGLTKQTLANLAFDLKQQLGPPATLPPGDPSTTTTTTATTTTSTTTTTTTTTTAPTVPNPTAPESMAQLDRKLVSALSLGQAAKEFAQGARAAGTAVPGRFGTEVVARLLGLRINHPAAQDFLELRPQDPATRAEAAYSTAQILGFGLLQDSWQVQQVQSLASSFELPELNDWQRRILNVAFSKIGMPYIWGGTSDNTETEFGVTSRGGYDCSGFVWRVYKLQSYPNEGTLASTLRGRTTYTMSVEVPRSKRIPFAKLQPADVIFFGTKGSKSTGPQIFHTAIYVGNGWFIQSSGYGVALAQLSGWYKKKFAWGRRPLEEAGLEP
;
A
#
# COMPACT_ATOMS: atom_id res chain seq x y z
N MET A 1 -10.16 -6.34 -29.25
CA MET A 1 -10.36 -7.06 -27.98
C MET A 1 -11.15 -6.15 -27.05
N PRO A 2 -12.25 -6.59 -26.43
CA PRO A 2 -13.03 -5.73 -25.55
C PRO A 2 -12.19 -5.38 -24.30
N ARG A 3 -12.19 -4.10 -23.95
CA ARG A 3 -11.62 -3.55 -22.73
C ARG A 3 -12.33 -4.17 -21.52
N ALA A 4 -11.62 -4.94 -20.70
CA ALA A 4 -12.06 -5.18 -19.34
C ALA A 4 -11.93 -3.85 -18.59
N ASP A 5 -13.04 -3.29 -18.11
CA ASP A 5 -13.07 -1.99 -17.47
C ASP A 5 -12.18 -1.96 -16.24
N ALA A 6 -11.26 -0.99 -16.22
CA ALA A 6 -10.38 -0.71 -15.05
C ALA A 6 -11.20 -0.45 -13.76
N ALA A 7 -12.48 -0.09 -13.88
CA ALA A 7 -13.42 0.08 -12.78
C ALA A 7 -13.62 -1.19 -11.92
N ASP A 8 -13.54 -2.38 -12.52
CA ASP A 8 -13.67 -3.65 -11.78
C ASP A 8 -12.46 -3.94 -10.88
N TYR A 9 -11.27 -3.42 -11.20
CA TYR A 9 -10.06 -3.59 -10.38
C TYR A 9 -10.09 -2.75 -9.11
N HIS A 10 -10.65 -1.54 -9.15
CA HIS A 10 -10.84 -0.69 -7.96
C HIS A 10 -11.79 -1.32 -6.94
N SER A 11 -12.86 -1.97 -7.41
CA SER A 11 -13.84 -2.62 -6.53
C SER A 11 -13.30 -3.86 -5.83
N VAL A 12 -12.31 -4.53 -6.42
CA VAL A 12 -11.78 -5.80 -5.93
C VAL A 12 -10.73 -5.60 -4.81
N GLY A 13 -9.86 -4.60 -4.92
CA GLY A 13 -8.90 -4.25 -3.86
C GLY A 13 -9.60 -3.71 -2.61
N GLN A 14 -10.60 -2.85 -2.79
CA GLN A 14 -11.42 -2.33 -1.68
C GLN A 14 -12.27 -3.42 -1.01
N ARG A 15 -12.77 -4.42 -1.75
CA ARG A 15 -13.62 -5.49 -1.20
C ARG A 15 -12.87 -6.48 -0.31
N VAL A 16 -11.56 -6.59 -0.39
CA VAL A 16 -10.77 -7.49 0.47
C VAL A 16 -10.57 -6.91 1.87
N LEU A 17 -10.52 -5.59 2.00
CA LEU A 17 -10.53 -4.90 3.29
C LEU A 17 -11.96 -4.61 3.81
N THR A 18 -12.98 -4.58 2.95
CA THR A 18 -14.36 -4.21 3.30
C THR A 18 -15.28 -5.39 3.63
N LEU A 19 -14.88 -6.64 3.50
CA LEU A 19 -15.71 -7.80 3.88
C LEU A 19 -15.90 -7.98 5.39
N ALA A 20 -15.29 -7.11 6.22
CA ALA A 20 -15.54 -7.06 7.67
C ALA A 20 -16.26 -5.77 8.15
N ALA A 21 -16.58 -4.84 7.26
CA ALA A 21 -17.20 -3.56 7.62
C ALA A 21 -18.52 -3.28 6.88
N ALA A 22 -19.35 -4.32 6.70
CA ALA A 22 -20.73 -4.14 6.29
C ALA A 22 -21.62 -4.12 7.52
N LEU A 23 -21.65 -3.00 8.25
CA LEU A 23 -22.78 -2.57 9.09
C LEU A 23 -22.49 -1.14 9.59
N THR A 24 -23.46 -0.27 9.23
CA THR A 24 -23.61 1.12 9.68
C THR A 24 -22.69 2.19 9.06
N ALA A 25 -22.95 2.53 7.79
CA ALA A 25 -22.80 3.91 7.32
C ALA A 25 -24.22 4.47 7.14
N ALA A 26 -24.73 5.13 8.17
CA ALA A 26 -25.91 5.98 8.03
C ALA A 26 -25.52 7.15 7.13
N ALA A 27 -26.09 7.17 5.91
CA ALA A 27 -25.93 8.24 4.96
C ALA A 27 -26.56 9.51 5.54
N VAL A 28 -25.75 10.49 5.91
CA VAL A 28 -26.17 11.88 5.98
C VAL A 28 -25.98 12.45 4.58
N GLY A 29 -27.02 12.31 3.76
CA GLY A 29 -27.12 12.95 2.46
C GLY A 29 -27.34 14.44 2.61
N ALA A 30 -26.26 15.22 2.45
CA ALA A 30 -26.35 16.63 2.10
C ALA A 30 -25.94 16.77 0.64
N ALA A 31 -26.93 16.86 -0.26
CA ALA A 31 -26.70 17.25 -1.64
C ALA A 31 -26.20 18.70 -1.67
N VAL A 32 -24.91 18.88 -1.89
CA VAL A 32 -24.35 20.19 -2.20
C VAL A 32 -24.38 20.38 -3.70
N ALA A 33 -25.19 21.34 -4.16
CA ALA A 33 -25.24 21.78 -5.54
C ALA A 33 -23.85 22.25 -5.99
N VAL A 34 -23.27 21.57 -6.97
CA VAL A 34 -22.00 21.95 -7.59
C VAL A 34 -22.27 23.03 -8.61
N GLY A 35 -21.92 24.27 -8.29
CA GLY A 35 -21.86 25.38 -9.24
C GLY A 35 -20.69 25.16 -10.21
N ALA A 36 -21.00 25.16 -11.51
CA ALA A 36 -20.05 25.02 -12.58
C ALA A 36 -19.07 26.20 -12.65
N SER A 37 -17.83 25.97 -12.22
CA SER A 37 -16.66 26.74 -12.65
C SER A 37 -15.64 25.71 -13.14
N GLY A 38 -15.12 25.92 -14.39
CA GLY A 38 -14.38 24.93 -15.17
C GLY A 38 -12.99 24.56 -14.67
N SER A 39 -12.87 24.17 -13.41
CA SER A 39 -11.71 23.47 -12.85
C SER A 39 -11.99 21.97 -12.94
N LEU A 40 -10.98 21.18 -13.30
CA LEU A 40 -11.01 19.72 -13.22
C LEU A 40 -11.68 19.31 -11.90
N PRO A 41 -12.63 18.36 -11.92
CA PRO A 41 -13.29 17.93 -10.69
C PRO A 41 -12.22 17.48 -9.71
N ASN A 42 -12.22 18.08 -8.53
CA ASN A 42 -11.29 17.69 -7.48
C ASN A 42 -11.63 16.28 -7.02
N TRP A 43 -10.83 15.32 -7.43
CA TRP A 43 -11.03 13.92 -7.12
C TRP A 43 -11.09 13.63 -5.61
N ALA A 44 -10.43 14.47 -4.78
CA ALA A 44 -10.41 14.35 -3.32
C ALA A 44 -11.51 15.19 -2.63
N ALA A 45 -12.50 15.74 -3.32
CA ALA A 45 -13.49 16.63 -2.73
C ALA A 45 -14.22 16.06 -1.51
N PRO A 46 -14.66 14.78 -1.48
CA PRO A 46 -15.27 14.16 -0.30
C PRO A 46 -14.29 14.11 0.89
N GLN A 47 -13.04 13.72 0.64
CA GLN A 47 -12.00 13.59 1.66
C GLN A 47 -11.59 14.95 2.22
N ILE A 48 -11.52 15.97 1.36
CA ILE A 48 -11.27 17.37 1.78
C ILE A 48 -12.39 17.85 2.68
N SER A 49 -13.65 17.58 2.34
CA SER A 49 -14.79 17.94 3.17
C SER A 49 -14.71 17.28 4.56
N THR A 50 -14.35 16.01 4.61
CA THR A 50 -14.13 15.27 5.87
C THR A 50 -13.03 15.90 6.71
N VAL A 51 -11.86 16.14 6.13
CA VAL A 51 -10.70 16.70 6.85
C VAL A 51 -11.00 18.10 7.37
N VAL A 52 -11.66 18.94 6.58
CA VAL A 52 -12.08 20.30 6.98
C VAL A 52 -13.11 20.25 8.10
N ALA A 53 -14.09 19.34 8.05
CA ALA A 53 -15.09 19.16 9.09
C ALA A 53 -14.46 18.75 10.45
N HIS A 54 -13.33 18.04 10.43
CA HIS A 54 -12.56 17.69 11.62
C HIS A 54 -11.55 18.78 12.05
N GLY A 55 -11.57 19.96 11.39
CA GLY A 55 -10.66 21.08 11.73
C GLY A 55 -9.20 20.82 11.39
N LEU A 56 -8.90 19.82 10.52
CA LEU A 56 -7.55 19.47 10.14
C LEU A 56 -7.09 20.26 8.91
N MET A 57 -5.74 20.33 8.71
CA MET A 57 -5.07 20.97 7.57
C MET A 57 -5.34 22.49 7.43
N GLU A 58 -5.63 23.19 8.53
CA GLU A 58 -5.71 24.66 8.62
C GLU A 58 -6.70 25.31 7.64
N ALA A 59 -7.65 24.55 7.11
CA ALA A 59 -8.60 25.05 6.14
C ALA A 59 -9.95 25.40 6.82
N ARG A 60 -10.38 26.65 6.69
CA ARG A 60 -11.67 27.11 7.21
C ARG A 60 -12.86 26.69 6.35
N SER A 61 -12.61 26.24 5.13
CA SER A 61 -13.63 25.72 4.21
C SER A 61 -13.00 24.95 3.05
N ALA A 62 -13.75 24.02 2.45
CA ALA A 62 -13.29 23.27 1.29
C ALA A 62 -12.92 24.17 0.08
N ARG A 63 -13.57 25.33 -0.09
CA ARG A 63 -13.25 26.29 -1.15
C ARG A 63 -11.87 26.94 -1.02
N LYS A 64 -11.34 27.07 0.21
CA LYS A 64 -10.02 27.66 0.52
C LYS A 64 -8.94 26.59 0.73
N PHE A 65 -9.21 25.35 0.38
CA PHE A 65 -8.31 24.24 0.67
C PHE A 65 -7.07 24.20 -0.24
N HIS A 66 -7.17 24.67 -1.48
CA HIS A 66 -6.09 24.63 -2.47
C HIS A 66 -5.49 23.23 -2.67
N PRO A 67 -6.26 22.25 -3.17
CA PRO A 67 -5.91 20.83 -3.19
C PRO A 67 -4.61 20.51 -3.94
N ASN A 68 -4.34 21.22 -5.02
CA ASN A 68 -3.16 21.00 -5.87
C ASN A 68 -1.89 21.69 -5.36
N SER A 69 -1.98 22.47 -4.28
CA SER A 69 -0.79 23.06 -3.67
C SER A 69 0.08 21.99 -3.02
N GLY A 70 1.40 22.18 -3.08
CA GLY A 70 2.35 21.32 -2.39
C GLY A 70 2.13 21.31 -0.88
N LEU A 71 2.30 20.16 -0.27
CA LEU A 71 2.27 19.99 1.18
C LEU A 71 3.59 20.49 1.77
N THR A 72 3.53 21.45 2.71
CA THR A 72 4.73 21.96 3.36
C THR A 72 5.06 21.19 4.64
N LYS A 73 6.31 21.31 5.09
CA LYS A 73 6.77 20.70 6.36
C LYS A 73 5.91 21.11 7.55
N GLN A 74 5.56 22.41 7.66
CA GLN A 74 4.76 22.88 8.78
C GLN A 74 3.33 22.35 8.70
N THR A 75 2.70 22.40 7.50
CA THR A 75 1.35 21.85 7.34
C THR A 75 1.30 20.36 7.68
N LEU A 76 2.31 19.58 7.27
CA LEU A 76 2.37 18.16 7.61
C LEU A 76 2.63 17.91 9.09
N ALA A 77 3.46 18.73 9.74
CA ALA A 77 3.72 18.63 11.18
C ALA A 77 2.45 18.93 12.00
N ASN A 78 1.73 20.01 11.63
CA ASN A 78 0.47 20.37 12.26
C ASN A 78 -0.57 19.26 12.06
N LEU A 79 -0.75 18.79 10.82
CA LEU A 79 -1.66 17.69 10.50
C LEU A 79 -1.40 16.44 11.34
N ALA A 80 -0.13 16.01 11.41
CA ALA A 80 0.23 14.81 12.17
C ALA A 80 0.02 14.97 13.68
N PHE A 81 0.25 16.19 14.20
CA PHE A 81 0.02 16.54 15.59
C PHE A 81 -1.48 16.51 15.91
N ASP A 82 -2.29 17.25 15.15
CA ASP A 82 -3.73 17.38 15.37
C ASP A 82 -4.43 16.01 15.20
N LEU A 83 -4.03 15.24 14.18
CA LEU A 83 -4.54 13.90 13.94
C LEU A 83 -4.25 12.98 15.14
N LYS A 84 -3.03 13.00 15.69
CA LYS A 84 -2.68 12.22 16.87
C LYS A 84 -3.52 12.59 18.10
N GLN A 85 -3.84 13.87 18.30
CA GLN A 85 -4.72 14.30 19.37
C GLN A 85 -6.15 13.75 19.20
N GLN A 86 -6.68 13.75 17.98
CA GLN A 86 -8.02 13.25 17.68
C GLN A 86 -8.14 11.73 17.79
N LEU A 87 -7.08 11.00 17.42
CA LEU A 87 -7.08 9.53 17.44
C LEU A 87 -6.89 8.94 18.85
N GLY A 88 -6.39 9.73 19.79
CA GLY A 88 -6.10 9.28 21.15
C GLY A 88 -4.89 8.34 21.26
N PRO A 89 -4.59 7.81 22.45
CA PRO A 89 -3.49 6.88 22.67
C PRO A 89 -3.77 5.51 22.02
N PRO A 90 -2.73 4.78 21.60
CA PRO A 90 -2.88 3.40 21.17
C PRO A 90 -3.29 2.50 22.34
N ALA A 91 -3.90 1.34 22.03
CA ALA A 91 -4.13 0.32 23.03
C ALA A 91 -2.81 -0.08 23.70
N THR A 92 -2.78 -0.09 25.02
CA THR A 92 -1.68 -0.72 25.76
C THR A 92 -1.91 -2.23 25.68
N LEU A 93 -1.12 -2.92 24.87
CA LEU A 93 -1.07 -4.38 24.91
C LEU A 93 -0.60 -4.76 26.32
N PRO A 94 -1.32 -5.63 27.05
CA PRO A 94 -0.79 -6.17 28.28
C PRO A 94 0.54 -6.88 27.98
N PRO A 95 1.57 -6.75 28.83
CA PRO A 95 2.77 -7.55 28.69
C PRO A 95 2.34 -9.01 28.66
N GLY A 96 2.79 -9.74 27.64
CA GLY A 96 2.47 -11.15 27.45
C GLY A 96 3.00 -11.95 28.66
N ASP A 97 2.11 -12.32 29.56
CA ASP A 97 2.40 -13.25 30.66
C ASP A 97 1.75 -14.60 30.30
N PRO A 98 2.53 -15.68 30.16
CA PRO A 98 1.95 -16.99 29.96
C PRO A 98 1.50 -17.53 31.34
N SER A 99 0.20 -17.56 31.54
CA SER A 99 -0.47 -18.21 32.67
C SER A 99 -0.65 -17.35 33.93
N THR A 100 -1.84 -16.78 34.08
CA THR A 100 -2.61 -16.95 35.35
C THR A 100 -4.03 -16.42 35.18
N THR A 101 -5.02 -17.26 35.32
CA THR A 101 -6.42 -16.90 35.48
C THR A 101 -6.61 -16.24 36.85
N THR A 102 -6.79 -14.95 36.90
CA THR A 102 -7.18 -14.27 38.16
C THR A 102 -8.44 -13.45 37.90
N THR A 103 -9.50 -13.86 38.51
CA THR A 103 -10.78 -13.15 38.61
C THR A 103 -10.56 -11.88 39.42
N THR A 104 -10.66 -10.70 38.83
CA THR A 104 -10.56 -9.42 39.55
C THR A 104 -11.94 -8.78 39.66
N THR A 105 -12.40 -8.66 40.90
CA THR A 105 -13.60 -7.91 41.29
C THR A 105 -13.34 -6.42 41.08
N ALA A 106 -14.18 -5.75 40.30
CA ALA A 106 -14.08 -4.31 40.03
C ALA A 106 -14.51 -3.49 41.28
N THR A 107 -13.58 -2.75 41.85
CA THR A 107 -13.87 -1.71 42.84
C THR A 107 -13.91 -0.35 42.11
N THR A 108 -15.09 0.27 42.09
CA THR A 108 -15.29 1.60 41.46
C THR A 108 -14.74 2.68 42.39
N THR A 109 -13.61 3.25 42.05
CA THR A 109 -13.06 4.46 42.71
C THR A 109 -13.33 5.67 41.83
N THR A 110 -14.21 6.55 42.28
CA THR A 110 -14.51 7.83 41.60
C THR A 110 -13.35 8.80 41.82
N SER A 111 -12.49 8.95 40.86
CA SER A 111 -11.42 9.96 40.87
C SER A 111 -11.90 11.22 40.15
N THR A 112 -12.05 12.31 40.90
CA THR A 112 -12.33 13.65 40.35
C THR A 112 -11.06 14.14 39.64
N THR A 113 -11.02 14.06 38.32
CA THR A 113 -9.89 14.53 37.51
C THR A 113 -10.09 16.03 37.27
N THR A 114 -9.27 16.86 37.89
CA THR A 114 -9.12 18.28 37.54
C THR A 114 -8.44 18.37 36.18
N THR A 115 -9.20 18.68 35.13
CA THR A 115 -8.70 18.83 33.77
C THR A 115 -7.94 20.14 33.66
N THR A 116 -6.64 20.13 33.86
CA THR A 116 -5.75 21.23 33.48
C THR A 116 -5.61 21.22 31.96
N THR A 117 -6.31 22.11 31.27
CA THR A 117 -6.22 22.26 29.82
C THR A 117 -4.85 22.88 29.46
N THR A 118 -3.84 22.03 29.32
CA THR A 118 -2.56 22.44 28.73
C THR A 118 -2.77 22.62 27.24
N THR A 119 -2.81 23.83 26.73
CA THR A 119 -2.86 24.11 25.28
C THR A 119 -1.53 23.66 24.67
N THR A 120 -1.49 22.42 24.20
CA THR A 120 -0.31 21.88 23.53
C THR A 120 -0.32 22.41 22.09
N THR A 121 0.66 23.24 21.75
CA THR A 121 0.81 23.81 20.40
C THR A 121 1.59 22.85 19.52
N ALA A 122 1.24 22.78 18.22
CA ALA A 122 1.97 21.98 17.25
C ALA A 122 3.43 22.45 17.15
N PRO A 123 4.38 21.51 16.92
CA PRO A 123 5.81 21.85 16.92
C PRO A 123 6.18 22.74 15.73
N THR A 124 6.97 23.77 15.95
CA THR A 124 7.62 24.54 14.88
C THR A 124 8.74 23.70 14.28
N VAL A 125 8.77 23.63 12.94
CA VAL A 125 9.78 22.83 12.22
C VAL A 125 10.76 23.72 11.47
N PRO A 126 12.03 23.29 11.29
CA PRO A 126 12.99 23.98 10.44
C PRO A 126 12.51 24.02 8.98
N ASN A 127 12.72 25.13 8.28
CA ASN A 127 12.28 25.35 6.90
C ASN A 127 10.78 25.03 6.70
N PRO A 128 9.87 25.75 7.37
CA PRO A 128 8.45 25.39 7.47
C PRO A 128 7.73 25.37 6.12
N THR A 129 8.20 26.14 5.14
CA THR A 129 7.64 26.25 3.79
C THR A 129 8.21 25.21 2.80
N ALA A 130 9.25 24.47 3.18
CA ALA A 130 9.83 23.46 2.29
C ALA A 130 8.80 22.36 1.95
N PRO A 131 8.78 21.88 0.69
CA PRO A 131 7.86 20.81 0.30
C PRO A 131 8.22 19.49 0.98
N GLU A 132 7.21 18.69 1.23
CA GLU A 132 7.34 17.31 1.71
C GLU A 132 7.01 16.33 0.58
N SER A 133 7.76 15.23 0.52
CA SER A 133 7.51 14.17 -0.46
C SER A 133 6.38 13.23 0.00
N MET A 134 5.89 12.42 -0.94
CA MET A 134 4.89 11.39 -0.62
C MET A 134 5.40 10.39 0.43
N ALA A 135 6.67 9.98 0.35
CA ALA A 135 7.26 9.09 1.38
C ALA A 135 7.38 9.76 2.76
N GLN A 136 7.53 11.08 2.81
CA GLN A 136 7.53 11.84 4.07
C GLN A 136 6.12 11.97 4.64
N LEU A 137 5.11 12.18 3.78
CA LEU A 137 3.69 12.14 4.16
C LEU A 137 3.37 10.79 4.81
N ASP A 138 3.65 9.67 4.14
CA ASP A 138 3.39 8.33 4.66
C ASP A 138 4.10 8.09 5.99
N ARG A 139 5.36 8.48 6.12
CA ARG A 139 6.11 8.35 7.37
C ARG A 139 5.47 9.10 8.53
N LYS A 140 5.03 10.32 8.30
CA LYS A 140 4.39 11.15 9.33
C LYS A 140 3.03 10.58 9.74
N LEU A 141 2.22 10.13 8.79
CA LEU A 141 0.93 9.51 9.07
C LEU A 141 1.07 8.17 9.79
N VAL A 142 1.99 7.31 9.37
CA VAL A 142 2.32 6.05 10.05
C VAL A 142 2.79 6.30 11.49
N SER A 143 3.58 7.36 11.71
CA SER A 143 4.00 7.77 13.05
C SER A 143 2.81 8.30 13.89
N ALA A 144 1.89 9.07 13.31
CA ALA A 144 0.70 9.56 13.99
C ALA A 144 -0.22 8.40 14.44
N LEU A 145 -0.26 7.30 13.68
CA LEU A 145 -0.94 6.05 14.01
C LEU A 145 -0.20 5.18 15.04
N SER A 146 0.94 5.63 15.57
CA SER A 146 1.80 4.84 16.48
C SER A 146 2.33 3.54 15.87
N LEU A 147 2.36 3.43 14.53
CA LEU A 147 2.82 2.25 13.77
C LEU A 147 4.30 2.32 13.36
N GLY A 148 5.08 3.25 13.91
CA GLY A 148 6.51 3.35 13.61
C GLY A 148 7.32 2.10 13.95
N GLN A 149 6.93 1.38 15.02
CA GLN A 149 7.55 0.10 15.38
C GLN A 149 7.20 -1.00 14.38
N ALA A 150 5.95 -1.12 13.99
CA ALA A 150 5.51 -2.07 12.96
C ALA A 150 6.26 -1.84 11.62
N ALA A 151 6.45 -0.57 11.23
CA ALA A 151 7.26 -0.25 10.05
C ALA A 151 8.72 -0.70 10.17
N LYS A 152 9.32 -0.58 11.36
CA LYS A 152 10.68 -1.09 11.61
C LYS A 152 10.73 -2.62 11.52
N GLU A 153 9.76 -3.32 12.08
CA GLU A 153 9.67 -4.79 12.08
C GLU A 153 9.58 -5.35 10.65
N PHE A 154 8.73 -4.77 9.79
CA PHE A 154 8.72 -5.14 8.36
C PHE A 154 10.09 -4.98 7.71
N ALA A 155 10.77 -3.86 7.94
CA ALA A 155 12.09 -3.63 7.37
C ALA A 155 13.17 -4.57 7.96
N GLN A 156 13.08 -4.90 9.23
CA GLN A 156 14.00 -5.83 9.91
C GLN A 156 13.80 -7.26 9.41
N GLY A 157 12.55 -7.74 9.30
CA GLY A 157 12.24 -9.08 8.77
C GLY A 157 12.75 -9.27 7.34
N ALA A 158 12.63 -8.25 6.48
CA ALA A 158 13.22 -8.31 5.15
C ALA A 158 14.76 -8.36 5.19
N ARG A 159 15.41 -7.49 5.99
CA ARG A 159 16.88 -7.46 6.11
C ARG A 159 17.47 -8.71 6.74
N ALA A 160 16.76 -9.35 7.65
CA ALA A 160 17.20 -10.60 8.29
C ALA A 160 17.43 -11.72 7.26
N ALA A 161 16.67 -11.72 6.16
CA ALA A 161 16.90 -12.64 5.03
C ALA A 161 17.99 -12.16 4.05
N GLY A 162 18.79 -11.16 4.41
CA GLY A 162 19.88 -10.64 3.59
C GLY A 162 19.42 -9.72 2.45
N THR A 163 18.18 -9.26 2.43
CA THR A 163 17.70 -8.35 1.38
C THR A 163 18.06 -6.89 1.66
N ALA A 164 18.39 -6.16 0.60
CA ALA A 164 18.56 -4.72 0.63
C ALA A 164 17.20 -4.03 0.40
N VAL A 165 16.69 -3.34 1.44
CA VAL A 165 15.44 -2.59 1.33
C VAL A 165 15.68 -1.09 1.47
N PRO A 166 14.96 -0.24 0.71
CA PRO A 166 15.08 1.21 0.86
C PRO A 166 14.61 1.69 2.24
N GLY A 167 15.11 2.84 2.70
CA GLY A 167 14.75 3.39 4.01
C GLY A 167 13.26 3.64 4.22
N ARG A 168 12.51 3.82 3.15
CA ARG A 168 11.04 3.97 3.16
C ARG A 168 10.27 2.64 3.24
N PHE A 169 10.94 1.48 3.11
CA PHE A 169 10.29 0.18 2.92
C PHE A 169 9.19 -0.09 3.95
N GLY A 170 9.50 -0.08 5.22
CA GLY A 170 8.52 -0.40 6.26
C GLY A 170 7.36 0.59 6.32
N THR A 171 7.61 1.89 6.15
CA THR A 171 6.54 2.90 6.12
C THR A 171 5.64 2.74 4.91
N GLU A 172 6.19 2.44 3.73
CA GLU A 172 5.40 2.16 2.53
C GLU A 172 4.58 0.87 2.69
N VAL A 173 5.14 -0.18 3.29
CA VAL A 173 4.37 -1.42 3.59
C VAL A 173 3.16 -1.08 4.46
N VAL A 174 3.37 -0.39 5.58
CA VAL A 174 2.28 -0.03 6.49
C VAL A 174 1.25 0.87 5.81
N ALA A 175 1.69 1.92 5.12
CA ALA A 175 0.80 2.85 4.43
C ALA A 175 -0.07 2.15 3.38
N ARG A 176 0.49 1.17 2.64
CA ARG A 176 -0.25 0.40 1.63
C ARG A 176 -1.21 -0.62 2.25
N LEU A 177 -0.81 -1.30 3.33
CA LEU A 177 -1.69 -2.20 4.07
C LEU A 177 -2.91 -1.48 4.64
N LEU A 178 -2.75 -0.20 5.00
CA LEU A 178 -3.83 0.65 5.49
C LEU A 178 -4.62 1.37 4.39
N GLY A 179 -4.25 1.22 3.12
CA GLY A 179 -4.93 1.89 2.01
C GLY A 179 -4.79 3.41 2.01
N LEU A 180 -3.66 3.95 2.53
CA LEU A 180 -3.42 5.39 2.61
C LEU A 180 -3.10 6.04 1.26
N ARG A 181 -3.02 5.28 0.19
CA ARG A 181 -2.77 5.78 -1.17
C ARG A 181 -3.97 5.53 -2.06
N ILE A 182 -4.29 6.52 -2.88
CA ILE A 182 -5.22 6.37 -3.98
C ILE A 182 -4.46 5.88 -5.22
N ASN A 183 -5.17 5.20 -6.10
CA ASN A 183 -4.79 5.01 -7.49
C ASN A 183 -5.89 5.61 -8.37
N HIS A 184 -5.51 6.52 -9.23
CA HIS A 184 -6.43 7.20 -10.12
C HIS A 184 -6.84 6.29 -11.29
N PRO A 185 -7.98 6.55 -11.98
CA PRO A 185 -8.29 5.88 -13.23
C PRO A 185 -7.19 6.09 -14.26
N ALA A 186 -6.93 5.10 -15.15
CA ALA A 186 -5.85 5.13 -16.12
C ALA A 186 -5.78 6.40 -16.99
N ALA A 187 -6.93 7.05 -17.27
CA ALA A 187 -6.98 8.33 -17.96
C ALA A 187 -6.42 9.51 -17.13
N GLN A 188 -6.13 9.28 -15.85
CA GLN A 188 -5.62 10.26 -14.89
C GLN A 188 -4.27 9.83 -14.29
N ASP A 189 -3.57 8.88 -14.89
CA ASP A 189 -2.24 8.41 -14.44
C ASP A 189 -1.21 9.55 -14.34
N PHE A 190 -1.45 10.69 -14.99
CA PHE A 190 -0.65 11.91 -14.83
C PHE A 190 -0.72 12.52 -13.41
N LEU A 191 -1.72 12.17 -12.60
CA LEU A 191 -1.86 12.60 -11.20
C LEU A 191 -1.04 11.73 -10.24
N GLU A 192 -0.65 10.52 -10.66
CA GLU A 192 0.08 9.59 -9.81
C GLU A 192 1.44 10.14 -9.39
N LEU A 193 1.73 10.04 -8.09
CA LEU A 193 2.96 10.54 -7.49
C LEU A 193 3.84 9.40 -6.99
N ARG A 194 5.14 9.49 -7.33
CA ARG A 194 6.16 8.57 -6.83
C ARG A 194 6.54 8.91 -5.38
N PRO A 195 7.17 8.02 -4.64
CA PRO A 195 7.57 8.28 -3.25
C PRO A 195 8.41 9.56 -3.05
N GLN A 196 9.23 9.92 -4.05
CA GLN A 196 10.09 11.10 -4.00
C GLN A 196 9.40 12.39 -4.51
N ASP A 197 8.26 12.30 -5.17
CA ASP A 197 7.57 13.48 -5.69
C ASP A 197 6.96 14.31 -4.54
N PRO A 198 6.88 15.63 -4.69
CA PRO A 198 6.22 16.48 -3.71
C PRO A 198 4.76 16.05 -3.52
N ALA A 199 4.38 15.82 -2.27
CA ALA A 199 3.00 15.52 -1.92
C ALA A 199 2.10 16.75 -2.12
N THR A 200 0.85 16.52 -2.55
CA THR A 200 -0.15 17.57 -2.61
C THR A 200 -1.03 17.58 -1.35
N ARG A 201 -1.73 18.69 -1.12
CA ARG A 201 -2.71 18.77 -0.04
C ARG A 201 -3.89 17.81 -0.27
N ALA A 202 -4.24 17.51 -1.54
CA ALA A 202 -5.27 16.53 -1.88
C ALA A 202 -4.87 15.11 -1.47
N GLU A 203 -3.62 14.69 -1.74
CA GLU A 203 -3.10 13.40 -1.29
C GLU A 203 -3.11 13.28 0.24
N ALA A 204 -2.67 14.34 0.94
CA ALA A 204 -2.71 14.36 2.39
C ALA A 204 -4.15 14.27 2.93
N ALA A 205 -5.11 14.95 2.30
CA ALA A 205 -6.51 14.88 2.68
C ALA A 205 -7.10 13.48 2.46
N TYR A 206 -6.77 12.82 1.34
CA TYR A 206 -7.18 11.45 1.08
C TYR A 206 -6.70 10.51 2.18
N SER A 207 -5.39 10.47 2.42
CA SER A 207 -4.79 9.59 3.43
C SER A 207 -5.34 9.86 4.84
N THR A 208 -5.53 11.14 5.19
CA THR A 208 -6.07 11.55 6.49
C THR A 208 -7.52 11.13 6.66
N ALA A 209 -8.35 11.30 5.63
CA ALA A 209 -9.75 10.85 5.68
C ALA A 209 -9.88 9.34 5.84
N GLN A 210 -8.98 8.55 5.22
CA GLN A 210 -8.92 7.11 5.46
C GLN A 210 -8.62 6.79 6.94
N ILE A 211 -7.64 7.49 7.52
CA ILE A 211 -7.26 7.31 8.92
C ILE A 211 -8.40 7.69 9.88
N LEU A 212 -9.10 8.78 9.63
CA LEU A 212 -10.27 9.18 10.43
C LEU A 212 -11.37 8.10 10.42
N GLY A 213 -11.50 7.35 9.33
CA GLY A 213 -12.40 6.20 9.22
C GLY A 213 -12.01 5.01 10.10
N PHE A 214 -10.80 4.96 10.66
CA PHE A 214 -10.38 3.88 11.57
C PHE A 214 -10.89 4.08 13.01
N GLY A 215 -11.38 5.26 13.36
CA GLY A 215 -11.80 5.60 14.73
C GLY A 215 -10.63 5.82 15.69
N LEU A 216 -10.86 5.63 16.99
CA LEU A 216 -9.83 5.77 18.01
C LEU A 216 -8.76 4.66 17.88
N LEU A 217 -7.49 4.99 18.10
CA LEU A 217 -6.39 4.03 17.93
C LEU A 217 -6.52 2.79 18.83
N GLN A 218 -7.01 2.97 20.06
CA GLN A 218 -7.20 1.86 20.98
C GLN A 218 -8.20 0.80 20.48
N ASP A 219 -9.18 1.20 19.66
CA ASP A 219 -10.25 0.34 19.17
C ASP A 219 -10.07 -0.03 17.68
N SER A 220 -9.04 0.49 17.02
CA SER A 220 -8.81 0.30 15.60
C SER A 220 -8.27 -1.10 15.30
N TRP A 221 -9.14 -1.95 14.75
CA TRP A 221 -8.75 -3.28 14.29
C TRP A 221 -7.71 -3.22 13.14
N GLN A 222 -7.74 -2.18 12.30
CA GLN A 222 -6.78 -1.99 11.21
C GLN A 222 -5.37 -1.78 11.77
N VAL A 223 -5.24 -0.95 12.81
CA VAL A 223 -3.96 -0.71 13.50
C VAL A 223 -3.45 -1.98 14.15
N GLN A 224 -4.31 -2.68 14.89
CA GLN A 224 -3.96 -3.95 15.56
C GLN A 224 -3.56 -5.03 14.54
N GLN A 225 -4.28 -5.12 13.40
CA GLN A 225 -3.93 -6.06 12.34
C GLN A 225 -2.56 -5.79 11.76
N VAL A 226 -2.21 -4.52 11.47
CA VAL A 226 -0.88 -4.16 10.95
C VAL A 226 0.21 -4.49 11.96
N GLN A 227 -0.01 -4.24 13.26
CA GLN A 227 0.94 -4.62 14.32
C GLN A 227 1.16 -6.13 14.35
N SER A 228 0.08 -6.93 14.32
CA SER A 228 0.16 -8.39 14.27
C SER A 228 0.88 -8.91 13.02
N LEU A 229 0.62 -8.31 11.87
CA LEU A 229 1.29 -8.66 10.61
C LEU A 229 2.79 -8.34 10.66
N ALA A 230 3.15 -7.21 11.26
CA ALA A 230 4.54 -6.77 11.37
C ALA A 230 5.34 -7.67 12.31
N SER A 231 4.79 -8.01 13.48
CA SER A 231 5.43 -8.87 14.48
C SER A 231 5.66 -10.31 13.98
N SER A 232 4.88 -10.76 13.01
CA SER A 232 5.00 -12.09 12.41
C SER A 232 5.68 -12.09 11.03
N PHE A 233 6.10 -10.91 10.54
CA PHE A 233 6.71 -10.81 9.22
C PHE A 233 8.18 -11.25 9.26
N GLU A 234 8.44 -12.36 8.60
CA GLU A 234 9.78 -12.85 8.31
C GLU A 234 9.83 -13.45 6.89
N LEU A 235 10.99 -13.40 6.27
CA LEU A 235 11.24 -14.09 5.01
C LEU A 235 12.00 -15.38 5.32
N PRO A 236 11.83 -16.44 4.50
CA PRO A 236 12.65 -17.64 4.63
C PRO A 236 14.10 -17.34 4.25
N GLU A 237 14.99 -18.28 4.52
CA GLU A 237 16.34 -18.22 3.98
C GLU A 237 16.29 -18.13 2.44
N LEU A 238 17.09 -17.22 1.89
CA LEU A 238 17.11 -16.93 0.45
C LEU A 238 18.47 -17.31 -0.13
N ASN A 239 18.48 -17.92 -1.30
CA ASN A 239 19.71 -18.06 -2.08
C ASN A 239 20.12 -16.73 -2.75
N ASP A 240 21.29 -16.67 -3.37
CA ASP A 240 21.82 -15.45 -3.97
C ASP A 240 20.95 -14.89 -5.09
N TRP A 241 20.39 -15.74 -5.93
CA TRP A 241 19.50 -15.31 -7.01
C TRP A 241 18.18 -14.77 -6.49
N GLN A 242 17.56 -15.44 -5.53
CA GLN A 242 16.35 -14.97 -4.88
C GLN A 242 16.57 -13.61 -4.22
N ARG A 243 17.71 -13.40 -3.52
CA ARG A 243 18.07 -12.09 -2.96
C ARG A 243 18.20 -11.00 -4.02
N ARG A 244 18.87 -11.29 -5.15
CA ARG A 244 19.03 -10.32 -6.24
C ARG A 244 17.68 -9.89 -6.81
N ILE A 245 16.80 -10.85 -7.10
CA ILE A 245 15.44 -10.59 -7.62
C ILE A 245 14.63 -9.76 -6.61
N LEU A 246 14.58 -10.19 -5.34
CA LEU A 246 13.80 -9.50 -4.32
C LEU A 246 14.36 -8.13 -3.96
N ASN A 247 15.68 -7.90 -4.01
CA ASN A 247 16.27 -6.57 -3.84
C ASN A 247 15.74 -5.58 -4.89
N VAL A 248 15.66 -6.00 -6.15
CA VAL A 248 15.08 -5.16 -7.21
C VAL A 248 13.59 -4.95 -6.97
N ALA A 249 12.84 -6.00 -6.67
CA ALA A 249 11.40 -5.90 -6.40
C ALA A 249 11.11 -4.95 -5.21
N PHE A 250 11.83 -5.10 -4.09
CA PHE A 250 11.67 -4.26 -2.89
C PHE A 250 12.11 -2.82 -3.12
N SER A 251 13.07 -2.57 -4.03
CA SER A 251 13.47 -1.19 -4.37
C SER A 251 12.31 -0.38 -4.94
N LYS A 252 11.32 -1.04 -5.55
CA LYS A 252 10.15 -0.42 -6.18
C LYS A 252 8.99 -0.17 -5.23
N ILE A 253 9.10 -0.59 -3.95
CA ILE A 253 8.02 -0.39 -2.97
C ILE A 253 7.57 1.07 -2.92
N GLY A 254 6.26 1.27 -2.95
CA GLY A 254 5.66 2.59 -2.95
C GLY A 254 5.51 3.28 -4.32
N MET A 255 6.07 2.72 -5.39
CA MET A 255 5.82 3.24 -6.76
C MET A 255 4.34 3.11 -7.11
N PRO A 256 3.76 4.11 -7.82
CA PRO A 256 2.34 4.07 -8.15
C PRO A 256 1.99 2.99 -9.17
N TYR A 257 0.70 2.64 -9.23
CA TYR A 257 0.17 1.83 -10.32
C TYR A 257 -0.06 2.73 -11.54
N ILE A 258 0.51 2.37 -12.67
CA ILE A 258 0.33 3.04 -13.97
C ILE A 258 -0.09 1.98 -14.99
N TRP A 259 -1.20 2.21 -15.69
CA TRP A 259 -1.70 1.27 -16.68
C TRP A 259 -0.73 1.15 -17.87
N GLY A 260 -0.14 -0.03 -18.05
CA GLY A 260 0.91 -0.26 -19.06
C GLY A 260 2.33 0.09 -18.59
N GLY A 261 2.47 0.74 -17.45
CA GLY A 261 3.76 1.25 -16.96
C GLY A 261 4.79 0.17 -16.66
N THR A 262 6.07 0.50 -16.94
CA THR A 262 7.23 -0.40 -16.78
C THR A 262 8.46 0.27 -16.16
N SER A 263 8.37 1.54 -15.79
CA SER A 263 9.55 2.37 -15.53
C SER A 263 9.43 3.21 -14.25
N ASP A 264 10.58 3.52 -13.64
CA ASP A 264 10.67 4.52 -12.55
C ASP A 264 10.64 5.96 -13.11
N ASN A 265 10.81 6.11 -14.43
CA ASN A 265 10.91 7.39 -15.11
C ASN A 265 9.60 7.73 -15.82
N THR A 266 9.47 9.00 -16.20
CA THR A 266 8.36 9.47 -17.02
C THR A 266 8.24 8.63 -18.29
N GLU A 267 7.05 8.12 -18.54
CA GLU A 267 6.69 7.40 -19.77
C GLU A 267 5.27 7.77 -20.20
N THR A 268 4.97 7.54 -21.48
CA THR A 268 3.64 7.79 -22.06
C THR A 268 3.05 6.47 -22.51
N GLU A 269 2.02 6.03 -21.82
CA GLU A 269 1.31 4.81 -22.13
C GLU A 269 -0.12 5.12 -22.56
N PHE A 270 -0.54 4.56 -23.71
CA PHE A 270 -1.88 4.78 -24.26
C PHE A 270 -2.30 6.26 -24.37
N GLY A 271 -1.34 7.16 -24.62
CA GLY A 271 -1.59 8.60 -24.75
C GLY A 271 -1.64 9.38 -23.44
N VAL A 272 -1.41 8.75 -22.30
CA VAL A 272 -1.33 9.40 -21.00
C VAL A 272 0.12 9.40 -20.52
N THR A 273 0.66 10.59 -20.24
CA THR A 273 2.02 10.74 -19.70
C THR A 273 1.97 10.71 -18.18
N SER A 274 2.67 9.74 -17.59
CA SER A 274 2.86 9.60 -16.15
C SER A 274 4.28 9.94 -15.72
N ARG A 275 4.50 10.10 -14.42
CA ARG A 275 5.85 10.30 -13.84
C ARG A 275 6.65 9.01 -13.74
N GLY A 276 6.03 7.87 -14.01
CA GLY A 276 6.56 6.53 -13.88
C GLY A 276 5.84 5.72 -12.82
N GLY A 277 5.78 4.41 -13.04
CA GLY A 277 5.09 3.43 -12.21
C GLY A 277 4.96 2.11 -12.95
N TYR A 278 4.15 1.21 -12.43
CA TYR A 278 4.03 -0.15 -12.94
C TYR A 278 2.59 -0.63 -12.95
N ASP A 279 2.15 -1.29 -14.04
CA ASP A 279 1.03 -2.22 -13.90
C ASP A 279 1.51 -3.56 -13.29
N CYS A 280 0.61 -4.50 -13.03
CA CYS A 280 0.99 -5.76 -12.40
C CYS A 280 2.01 -6.56 -13.22
N SER A 281 1.82 -6.66 -14.52
CA SER A 281 2.73 -7.36 -15.43
C SER A 281 3.98 -6.55 -15.75
N GLY A 282 3.88 -5.22 -15.79
CA GLY A 282 5.02 -4.32 -15.96
C GLY A 282 6.00 -4.34 -14.80
N PHE A 283 5.49 -4.51 -13.58
CA PHE A 283 6.32 -4.72 -12.41
C PHE A 283 7.14 -6.02 -12.52
N VAL A 284 6.49 -7.14 -12.85
CA VAL A 284 7.18 -8.42 -13.09
C VAL A 284 8.14 -8.31 -14.27
N TRP A 285 7.71 -7.67 -15.35
CA TRP A 285 8.53 -7.42 -16.53
C TRP A 285 9.78 -6.59 -16.21
N ARG A 286 9.63 -5.53 -15.37
CA ARG A 286 10.74 -4.71 -14.91
C ARG A 286 11.78 -5.54 -14.17
N VAL A 287 11.33 -6.39 -13.24
CA VAL A 287 12.22 -7.19 -12.39
C VAL A 287 12.96 -8.27 -13.18
N TYR A 288 12.29 -8.96 -14.09
CA TYR A 288 12.88 -10.12 -14.77
C TYR A 288 13.40 -9.84 -16.18
N LYS A 289 12.85 -8.87 -16.89
CA LYS A 289 13.16 -8.63 -18.30
C LYS A 289 13.99 -7.38 -18.54
N LEU A 290 13.64 -6.29 -17.87
CA LEU A 290 14.27 -4.99 -18.09
C LEU A 290 15.42 -4.70 -17.13
N GLN A 291 15.56 -5.49 -16.07
CA GLN A 291 16.68 -5.42 -15.14
C GLN A 291 17.80 -6.34 -15.61
N SER A 292 19.00 -5.81 -15.76
CA SER A 292 20.19 -6.62 -15.99
C SER A 292 20.80 -7.09 -14.68
N TYR A 293 21.22 -8.36 -14.64
CA TYR A 293 21.92 -8.95 -13.50
C TYR A 293 23.25 -9.57 -13.96
N PRO A 294 24.33 -9.40 -13.22
CA PRO A 294 25.60 -10.09 -13.55
C PRO A 294 25.38 -11.60 -13.60
N ASN A 295 25.83 -12.23 -14.69
CA ASN A 295 25.74 -13.67 -14.95
C ASN A 295 24.29 -14.21 -15.04
N GLU A 296 23.36 -13.40 -15.53
CA GLU A 296 21.92 -13.74 -15.60
C GLU A 296 21.57 -14.83 -16.64
N GLY A 297 22.53 -15.21 -17.50
CA GLY A 297 22.29 -16.22 -18.54
C GLY A 297 21.10 -15.88 -19.42
N THR A 298 20.10 -16.76 -19.43
CA THR A 298 18.87 -16.60 -20.21
C THR A 298 17.70 -16.00 -19.44
N LEU A 299 17.91 -15.49 -18.21
CA LEU A 299 16.83 -15.02 -17.31
C LEU A 299 15.91 -14.00 -18.00
N ALA A 300 16.48 -12.98 -18.64
CA ALA A 300 15.71 -11.98 -19.38
C ALA A 300 14.89 -12.56 -20.55
N SER A 301 15.20 -13.76 -21.00
CA SER A 301 14.52 -14.46 -22.09
C SER A 301 13.43 -15.44 -21.61
N THR A 302 13.32 -15.69 -20.30
CA THR A 302 12.29 -16.58 -19.74
C THR A 302 10.89 -15.96 -19.91
N LEU A 303 10.75 -14.65 -19.68
CA LEU A 303 9.51 -13.92 -19.89
C LEU A 303 9.50 -13.32 -21.31
N ARG A 304 8.61 -13.78 -22.17
CA ARG A 304 8.47 -13.31 -23.55
C ARG A 304 7.25 -12.42 -23.74
N GLY A 305 6.15 -12.74 -23.10
CA GLY A 305 4.90 -12.01 -23.18
C GLY A 305 4.84 -10.87 -22.16
N ARG A 306 4.43 -9.67 -22.61
CA ARG A 306 4.35 -8.46 -21.77
C ARG A 306 3.15 -8.46 -20.82
N THR A 307 2.06 -9.10 -21.19
CA THR A 307 0.82 -9.05 -20.40
C THR A 307 0.74 -10.21 -19.42
N THR A 308 -0.04 -10.04 -18.36
CA THR A 308 -0.32 -11.12 -17.38
C THR A 308 -0.80 -12.40 -18.05
N TYR A 309 -1.72 -12.26 -19.02
CA TYR A 309 -2.21 -13.40 -19.81
C TYR A 309 -1.07 -14.10 -20.54
N THR A 310 -0.30 -13.37 -21.36
CA THR A 310 0.76 -13.97 -22.19
C THR A 310 1.84 -14.61 -21.33
N MET A 311 2.29 -13.97 -20.24
CA MET A 311 3.25 -14.56 -19.29
C MET A 311 2.75 -15.88 -18.69
N SER A 312 1.45 -15.96 -18.38
CA SER A 312 0.86 -17.09 -17.67
C SER A 312 0.73 -18.35 -18.53
N VAL A 313 0.56 -18.20 -19.85
CA VAL A 313 0.37 -19.31 -20.79
C VAL A 313 1.68 -19.83 -21.39
N GLU A 314 2.79 -19.13 -21.20
CA GLU A 314 4.11 -19.60 -21.63
C GLU A 314 4.55 -20.87 -20.89
N VAL A 315 4.03 -21.09 -19.68
CA VAL A 315 4.35 -22.26 -18.86
C VAL A 315 3.37 -23.39 -19.17
N PRO A 316 3.82 -24.53 -19.69
CA PRO A 316 2.96 -25.69 -19.90
C PRO A 316 2.40 -26.19 -18.56
N ARG A 317 1.22 -26.80 -18.61
CA ARG A 317 0.50 -27.25 -17.38
C ARG A 317 1.36 -28.13 -16.47
N SER A 318 2.20 -28.97 -17.02
CA SER A 318 3.08 -29.90 -16.28
C SER A 318 4.16 -29.17 -15.46
N LYS A 319 4.51 -27.93 -15.83
CA LYS A 319 5.53 -27.11 -15.14
C LYS A 319 4.92 -26.01 -14.28
N ARG A 320 3.59 -25.92 -14.17
CA ARG A 320 2.93 -24.94 -13.30
C ARG A 320 3.13 -25.31 -11.84
N ILE A 321 3.52 -24.32 -11.03
CA ILE A 321 3.83 -24.51 -9.62
C ILE A 321 2.54 -24.31 -8.81
N PRO A 322 2.11 -25.33 -8.03
CA PRO A 322 0.98 -25.21 -7.12
C PRO A 322 1.36 -24.41 -5.88
N PHE A 323 0.37 -23.88 -5.17
CA PHE A 323 0.53 -23.06 -3.98
C PHE A 323 1.54 -23.61 -2.96
N ALA A 324 1.44 -24.92 -2.65
CA ALA A 324 2.28 -25.55 -1.63
C ALA A 324 3.77 -25.71 -2.03
N LYS A 325 4.12 -25.45 -3.29
CA LYS A 325 5.49 -25.59 -3.82
C LYS A 325 6.10 -24.23 -4.21
N LEU A 326 5.45 -23.13 -3.86
CA LEU A 326 5.97 -21.79 -4.12
C LEU A 326 7.28 -21.54 -3.36
N GLN A 327 8.22 -20.91 -4.04
CA GLN A 327 9.50 -20.46 -3.49
C GLN A 327 9.68 -18.96 -3.72
N PRO A 328 10.47 -18.25 -2.90
CA PRO A 328 10.79 -16.86 -3.14
C PRO A 328 11.28 -16.62 -4.56
N ALA A 329 10.91 -15.51 -5.15
CA ALA A 329 11.13 -15.13 -6.54
C ALA A 329 10.30 -15.95 -7.57
N ASP A 330 9.35 -16.80 -7.19
CA ASP A 330 8.37 -17.32 -8.14
C ASP A 330 7.44 -16.19 -8.63
N VAL A 331 7.13 -16.18 -9.92
CA VAL A 331 6.05 -15.34 -10.46
C VAL A 331 4.73 -16.07 -10.27
N ILE A 332 3.77 -15.43 -9.63
CA ILE A 332 2.46 -16.00 -9.31
C ILE A 332 1.35 -15.32 -10.11
N PHE A 333 0.35 -16.11 -10.48
CA PHE A 333 -0.79 -15.65 -11.28
C PHE A 333 -2.10 -15.86 -10.53
N PHE A 334 -3.00 -14.89 -10.70
CA PHE A 334 -4.33 -14.93 -10.13
C PHE A 334 -5.38 -14.95 -11.23
N GLY A 335 -6.37 -15.80 -11.06
CA GLY A 335 -7.41 -16.01 -12.05
C GLY A 335 -8.82 -16.04 -11.46
N THR A 336 -9.82 -15.78 -12.29
CA THR A 336 -11.21 -15.67 -11.86
C THR A 336 -11.73 -16.92 -11.17
N LYS A 337 -11.22 -18.10 -11.55
CA LYS A 337 -11.59 -19.43 -11.01
C LYS A 337 -10.50 -20.06 -10.14
N GLY A 338 -9.52 -19.26 -9.62
CA GLY A 338 -8.39 -19.77 -8.84
C GLY A 338 -7.60 -20.82 -9.62
N SER A 339 -7.21 -21.93 -9.00
CA SER A 339 -6.43 -23.02 -9.62
C SER A 339 -7.11 -23.71 -10.81
N LYS A 340 -8.42 -23.52 -10.98
CA LYS A 340 -9.19 -24.00 -12.13
C LYS A 340 -9.23 -23.00 -13.31
N SER A 341 -8.53 -21.87 -13.21
CA SER A 341 -8.49 -20.87 -14.27
C SER A 341 -7.79 -21.39 -15.52
N THR A 342 -8.22 -20.90 -16.66
CA THR A 342 -7.52 -21.01 -17.95
C THR A 342 -6.73 -19.71 -18.21
N GLY A 343 -5.84 -19.71 -19.20
CA GLY A 343 -5.06 -18.51 -19.55
C GLY A 343 -5.90 -17.23 -19.69
N PRO A 344 -6.97 -17.22 -20.50
CA PRO A 344 -7.84 -16.03 -20.65
C PRO A 344 -8.49 -15.54 -19.36
N GLN A 345 -8.52 -16.34 -18.32
CA GLN A 345 -9.11 -16.02 -17.02
C GLN A 345 -8.09 -15.46 -16.02
N ILE A 346 -6.81 -15.38 -16.40
CA ILE A 346 -5.76 -14.79 -15.59
C ILE A 346 -5.84 -13.26 -15.73
N PHE A 347 -5.97 -12.57 -14.61
CA PHE A 347 -6.16 -11.13 -14.57
C PHE A 347 -5.07 -10.36 -13.81
N HIS A 348 -4.26 -11.05 -13.00
CA HIS A 348 -3.24 -10.40 -12.17
C HIS A 348 -2.00 -11.28 -11.99
N THR A 349 -0.86 -10.65 -11.73
CA THR A 349 0.43 -11.30 -11.46
C THR A 349 1.22 -10.56 -10.41
N ALA A 350 2.12 -11.28 -9.74
CA ALA A 350 2.96 -10.78 -8.66
C ALA A 350 4.23 -11.62 -8.52
N ILE A 351 5.11 -11.27 -7.60
CA ILE A 351 6.31 -12.02 -7.22
C ILE A 351 6.15 -12.52 -5.80
N TYR A 352 6.25 -13.83 -5.59
CA TYR A 352 6.20 -14.45 -4.28
C TYR A 352 7.50 -14.16 -3.50
N VAL A 353 7.39 -13.75 -2.24
CA VAL A 353 8.56 -13.40 -1.43
C VAL A 353 8.85 -14.39 -0.31
N GLY A 354 7.95 -15.37 -0.09
CA GLY A 354 8.10 -16.39 0.96
C GLY A 354 7.09 -16.24 2.09
N ASN A 355 6.93 -17.29 2.89
CA ASN A 355 6.09 -17.34 4.10
C ASN A 355 4.67 -16.78 3.91
N GLY A 356 4.07 -17.03 2.74
CA GLY A 356 2.72 -16.55 2.43
C GLY A 356 2.64 -15.06 2.07
N TRP A 357 3.76 -14.40 1.80
CA TRP A 357 3.80 -13.02 1.33
C TRP A 357 4.19 -12.93 -0.14
N PHE A 358 3.73 -11.89 -0.80
CA PHE A 358 4.11 -11.55 -2.17
C PHE A 358 4.17 -10.03 -2.36
N ILE A 359 4.90 -9.58 -3.37
CA ILE A 359 4.97 -8.18 -3.78
C ILE A 359 4.32 -8.02 -5.15
N GLN A 360 3.50 -7.01 -5.30
CA GLN A 360 2.70 -6.75 -6.50
C GLN A 360 2.64 -5.27 -6.82
N SER A 361 2.27 -4.91 -8.05
CA SER A 361 1.70 -3.60 -8.35
C SER A 361 0.19 -3.73 -8.56
N SER A 362 -0.59 -3.00 -7.78
CA SER A 362 -2.06 -3.06 -7.77
C SER A 362 -2.64 -1.67 -7.50
N GLY A 363 -3.94 -1.56 -7.24
CA GLY A 363 -4.61 -0.30 -6.93
C GLY A 363 -4.02 0.51 -5.76
N TYR A 364 -3.03 -0.01 -5.05
CA TYR A 364 -2.25 0.72 -4.06
C TYR A 364 -0.79 0.96 -4.50
N GLY A 365 -0.49 0.77 -5.77
CA GLY A 365 0.87 0.78 -6.29
C GLY A 365 1.66 -0.48 -5.92
N VAL A 366 3.00 -0.39 -5.91
CA VAL A 366 3.87 -1.50 -5.55
C VAL A 366 3.84 -1.71 -4.04
N ALA A 367 3.31 -2.86 -3.61
CA ALA A 367 3.02 -3.16 -2.22
C ALA A 367 3.24 -4.64 -1.87
N LEU A 368 3.54 -4.92 -0.60
CA LEU A 368 3.45 -6.27 -0.04
C LEU A 368 2.00 -6.62 0.26
N ALA A 369 1.65 -7.89 0.07
CA ALA A 369 0.35 -8.44 0.45
C ALA A 369 0.50 -9.89 0.92
N GLN A 370 -0.47 -10.36 1.71
CA GLN A 370 -0.54 -11.75 2.13
C GLN A 370 -1.28 -12.61 1.10
N LEU A 371 -0.71 -13.77 0.79
CA LEU A 371 -1.33 -14.79 -0.07
C LEU A 371 -2.35 -15.61 0.75
N SER A 372 -3.32 -14.90 1.31
CA SER A 372 -4.38 -15.43 2.17
C SER A 372 -5.76 -14.98 1.65
N GLY A 373 -6.83 -15.41 2.29
CA GLY A 373 -8.19 -14.95 2.02
C GLY A 373 -8.56 -14.95 0.54
N TRP A 374 -8.90 -13.81 -0.01
CA TRP A 374 -9.29 -13.64 -1.40
C TRP A 374 -8.15 -13.99 -2.37
N TYR A 375 -6.91 -13.55 -2.10
CA TYR A 375 -5.76 -13.86 -2.94
C TYR A 375 -5.50 -15.36 -3.03
N LYS A 376 -5.58 -16.11 -1.91
CA LYS A 376 -5.46 -17.56 -1.90
C LYS A 376 -6.54 -18.23 -2.74
N LYS A 377 -7.79 -17.74 -2.67
CA LYS A 377 -8.91 -18.26 -3.49
C LYS A 377 -8.71 -17.98 -4.97
N LYS A 378 -8.04 -16.88 -5.33
CA LYS A 378 -7.79 -16.48 -6.72
C LYS A 378 -6.45 -16.95 -7.26
N PHE A 379 -5.56 -17.49 -6.42
CA PHE A 379 -4.29 -18.07 -6.87
C PHE A 379 -4.55 -19.17 -7.92
N ALA A 380 -3.92 -19.01 -9.08
CA ALA A 380 -4.07 -19.95 -10.20
C ALA A 380 -2.88 -20.93 -10.26
N TRP A 381 -1.69 -20.42 -10.47
CA TRP A 381 -0.42 -21.16 -10.48
C TRP A 381 0.77 -20.22 -10.38
N GLY A 382 1.92 -20.76 -10.08
CA GLY A 382 3.21 -20.09 -10.19
C GLY A 382 4.04 -20.54 -11.37
N ARG A 383 5.08 -19.77 -11.71
CA ARG A 383 6.21 -20.17 -12.57
C ARG A 383 7.51 -19.76 -11.90
N ARG A 384 8.60 -20.43 -12.23
CA ARG A 384 9.92 -20.22 -11.61
C ARG A 384 10.93 -19.79 -12.66
N PRO A 385 11.06 -18.48 -12.95
CA PRO A 385 11.99 -17.99 -13.97
C PRO A 385 13.46 -18.34 -13.71
N LEU A 386 13.86 -18.46 -12.43
CA LEU A 386 15.21 -18.86 -12.06
C LEU A 386 15.52 -20.29 -12.49
N GLU A 387 14.63 -21.25 -12.24
CA GLU A 387 14.74 -22.64 -12.73
C GLU A 387 14.72 -22.69 -14.26
N GLU A 388 13.81 -21.94 -14.88
CA GLU A 388 13.69 -21.86 -16.35
C GLU A 388 14.97 -21.33 -17.02
N ALA A 389 15.73 -20.48 -16.31
CA ALA A 389 17.02 -19.93 -16.77
C ALA A 389 18.24 -20.79 -16.37
N GLY A 390 18.04 -21.88 -15.60
CA GLY A 390 19.13 -22.69 -15.08
C GLY A 390 19.96 -21.99 -13.99
N LEU A 391 19.34 -21.07 -13.22
CA LEU A 391 19.97 -20.26 -12.16
C LEU A 391 19.59 -20.73 -10.74
N GLU A 392 19.10 -21.93 -10.59
CA GLU A 392 18.92 -22.54 -9.28
C GLU A 392 20.25 -22.98 -8.67
N PRO A 393 20.37 -23.00 -7.31
CA PRO A 393 21.55 -23.49 -6.61
C PRO A 393 21.77 -24.97 -6.79
#